data_f62fb78184f43a9f350cc6665985479d
#
_entry.id   f62fb78184f43a9f350cc6665985479d
#
_cell.length_a   1.000
_cell.length_b   1.000
_cell.length_c   1.000
_cell.angle_alpha   90.00
_cell.angle_beta   90.00
_cell.angle_gamma   90.00
#
_symmetry.space_group_name_H-M   'P 1'
#
loop_
_entity.id
_entity.type
_entity.pdbx_description
1 polymer ?
#
loop_
_entity_poly.entity_id
_entity_poly.type
_entity_poly.pdbx_seq_one_letter_code
_entity_poly.pdbx_strand_id
1 'polypeptide(L)'
;MKKKPRSLIKKFILHLFAALFCIIAVIFLVFGIKGYSMYRDAVTAYPIPQMVSSIQSRENFVEYEELPTIYIDAVISVEDKRFESHCGVDFIAIGRAVWNDIKAMSFVEGGSTITQQIAKNQYYTQEKKLERKFAEIFTAIELEKYCSKQEIFELYVN
;
A
#
# COMPACT_ATOMS: atom_id res chain seq x y z
N MET A 1 -12.98 26.61 -48.40
CA MET A 1 -12.00 26.52 -47.28
C MET A 1 -12.34 25.29 -46.40
N LYS A 2 -11.58 24.19 -46.52
CA LYS A 2 -11.82 22.96 -45.73
C LYS A 2 -10.96 22.99 -44.47
N LYS A 3 -11.51 23.50 -43.33
CA LYS A 3 -10.91 23.38 -41.98
C LYS A 3 -11.58 22.21 -41.21
N LYS A 4 -11.16 20.97 -41.41
CA LYS A 4 -11.79 19.86 -40.68
C LYS A 4 -10.98 18.60 -40.29
N PRO A 5 -9.67 18.47 -40.42
CA PRO A 5 -9.02 17.26 -39.85
C PRO A 5 -8.67 17.37 -38.35
N ARG A 6 -8.25 18.56 -37.88
CA ARG A 6 -7.80 18.75 -36.49
C ARG A 6 -8.88 18.51 -35.41
N SER A 7 -10.15 18.81 -35.69
CA SER A 7 -11.25 18.59 -34.74
C SER A 7 -11.62 17.11 -34.59
N LEU A 8 -11.58 16.35 -35.69
CA LEU A 8 -11.86 14.90 -35.66
C LEU A 8 -10.75 14.13 -34.95
N ILE A 9 -9.48 14.48 -35.18
CA ILE A 9 -8.34 13.87 -34.51
C ILE A 9 -8.40 14.14 -33.00
N LYS A 10 -8.68 15.38 -32.59
CA LYS A 10 -8.83 15.71 -31.15
C LYS A 10 -9.95 14.89 -30.49
N LYS A 11 -11.10 14.77 -31.16
CA LYS A 11 -12.20 13.94 -30.66
C LYS A 11 -11.81 12.46 -30.55
N PHE A 12 -11.16 11.93 -31.56
CA PHE A 12 -10.66 10.54 -31.56
C PHE A 12 -9.68 10.29 -30.38
N ILE A 13 -8.70 11.17 -30.20
CA ILE A 13 -7.75 11.09 -29.08
C ILE A 13 -8.49 11.15 -27.74
N LEU A 14 -9.47 12.05 -27.57
CA LEU A 14 -10.26 12.15 -26.35
C LEU A 14 -11.03 10.86 -26.06
N HIS A 15 -11.67 10.26 -27.08
CA HIS A 15 -12.36 8.97 -26.88
C HIS A 15 -11.40 7.83 -26.55
N LEU A 16 -10.22 7.81 -27.14
CA LEU A 16 -9.18 6.83 -26.83
C LEU A 16 -8.74 6.95 -25.35
N PHE A 17 -8.47 8.17 -24.87
CA PHE A 17 -8.15 8.39 -23.46
C PHE A 17 -9.31 8.02 -22.53
N ALA A 18 -10.55 8.36 -22.91
CA ALA A 18 -11.72 7.97 -22.12
C ALA A 18 -11.89 6.45 -22.06
N ALA A 19 -11.72 5.75 -23.18
CA ALA A 19 -11.77 4.29 -23.21
C ALA A 19 -10.67 3.65 -22.36
N LEU A 20 -9.43 4.14 -22.47
CA LEU A 20 -8.32 3.68 -21.63
C LEU A 20 -8.60 3.91 -20.14
N PHE A 21 -9.08 5.09 -19.78
CA PHE A 21 -9.48 5.40 -18.41
C PHE A 21 -10.56 4.45 -17.88
N CYS A 22 -11.61 4.17 -18.69
CA CYS A 22 -12.66 3.22 -18.32
C CYS A 22 -12.10 1.81 -18.11
N ILE A 23 -11.18 1.35 -18.97
CA ILE A 23 -10.55 0.03 -18.83
C ILE A 23 -9.76 -0.02 -17.51
N ILE A 24 -8.95 0.99 -17.23
CA ILE A 24 -8.17 1.08 -15.97
C ILE A 24 -9.11 1.09 -14.77
N ALA A 25 -10.18 1.89 -14.81
CA ALA A 25 -11.16 1.96 -13.73
C ALA A 25 -11.84 0.59 -13.47
N VAL A 26 -12.20 -0.15 -14.51
CA VAL A 26 -12.76 -1.50 -14.40
C VAL A 26 -11.74 -2.47 -13.79
N ILE A 27 -10.48 -2.41 -14.20
CA ILE A 27 -9.40 -3.22 -13.62
C ILE A 27 -9.28 -2.93 -12.13
N PHE A 28 -9.18 -1.66 -11.73
CA PHE A 28 -9.11 -1.26 -10.32
C PHE A 28 -10.33 -1.72 -9.52
N LEU A 29 -11.53 -1.62 -10.09
CA LEU A 29 -12.75 -2.07 -9.44
C LEU A 29 -12.74 -3.59 -9.21
N VAL A 30 -12.40 -4.37 -10.24
CA VAL A 30 -12.38 -5.85 -10.15
C VAL A 30 -11.35 -6.31 -9.13
N PHE A 31 -10.10 -5.79 -9.20
CA PHE A 31 -9.06 -6.16 -8.25
C PHE A 31 -9.29 -5.57 -6.86
N GLY A 32 -9.93 -4.40 -6.77
CA GLY A 32 -10.37 -3.82 -5.50
C GLY A 32 -11.40 -4.70 -4.79
N ILE A 33 -12.43 -5.19 -5.51
CA ILE A 33 -13.43 -6.10 -4.93
C ILE A 33 -12.78 -7.42 -4.48
N LYS A 34 -11.92 -8.02 -5.31
CA LYS A 34 -11.20 -9.26 -4.95
C LYS A 34 -10.28 -9.05 -3.75
N GLY A 35 -9.55 -7.94 -3.72
CA GLY A 35 -8.69 -7.57 -2.60
C GLY A 35 -9.47 -7.32 -1.32
N TYR A 36 -10.64 -6.69 -1.41
CA TYR A 36 -11.52 -6.51 -0.26
C TYR A 36 -12.05 -7.84 0.29
N SER A 37 -12.47 -8.76 -0.60
CA SER A 37 -12.86 -10.12 -0.17
C SER A 37 -11.70 -10.82 0.54
N MET A 38 -10.51 -10.82 -0.07
CA MET A 38 -9.30 -11.42 0.50
C MET A 38 -8.93 -10.83 1.87
N TYR A 39 -9.03 -9.50 2.03
CA TYR A 39 -8.86 -8.82 3.30
C TYR A 39 -9.87 -9.30 4.34
N ARG A 40 -11.17 -9.33 3.98
CA ARG A 40 -12.24 -9.76 4.89
C ARG A 40 -12.04 -11.19 5.36
N ASP A 41 -11.70 -12.09 4.45
CA ASP A 41 -11.45 -13.49 4.76
C ASP A 41 -10.25 -13.64 5.71
N ALA A 42 -9.15 -12.94 5.43
CA ALA A 42 -7.93 -12.97 6.24
C ALA A 42 -8.16 -12.43 7.67
N VAL A 43 -8.77 -11.25 7.80
CA VAL A 43 -9.01 -10.62 9.11
C VAL A 43 -10.13 -11.33 9.90
N THR A 44 -11.06 -11.99 9.22
CA THR A 44 -12.06 -12.83 9.90
C THR A 44 -11.44 -14.12 10.45
N ALA A 45 -10.53 -14.75 9.69
CA ALA A 45 -9.83 -15.95 10.11
C ALA A 45 -8.79 -15.68 11.23
N TYR A 46 -8.11 -14.52 11.15
CA TYR A 46 -7.11 -14.08 12.11
C TYR A 46 -7.30 -12.60 12.44
N PRO A 47 -8.12 -12.27 13.47
CA PRO A 47 -8.43 -10.89 13.83
C PRO A 47 -7.20 -10.06 14.19
N ILE A 48 -7.17 -8.76 13.82
CA ILE A 48 -6.08 -7.84 14.11
C ILE A 48 -5.70 -7.83 15.60
N PRO A 49 -6.64 -7.77 16.57
CA PRO A 49 -6.29 -7.84 18.00
C PRO A 49 -5.51 -9.11 18.36
N GLN A 50 -5.89 -10.24 17.79
CA GLN A 50 -5.20 -11.51 18.02
C GLN A 50 -3.78 -11.51 17.41
N MET A 51 -3.62 -10.97 16.22
CA MET A 51 -2.33 -10.81 15.57
C MET A 51 -1.40 -9.93 16.43
N VAL A 52 -1.88 -8.76 16.87
CA VAL A 52 -1.15 -7.84 17.75
C VAL A 52 -0.71 -8.55 19.02
N SER A 53 -1.66 -9.17 19.76
CA SER A 53 -1.35 -9.89 21.00
C SER A 53 -0.35 -11.03 20.78
N SER A 54 -0.43 -11.72 19.64
CA SER A 54 0.50 -12.80 19.29
C SER A 54 1.92 -12.31 19.09
N ILE A 55 2.12 -11.12 18.53
CA ILE A 55 3.45 -10.52 18.37
C ILE A 55 3.95 -10.01 19.73
N GLN A 56 3.10 -9.29 20.48
CA GLN A 56 3.44 -8.72 21.78
C GLN A 56 3.77 -9.79 22.85
N SER A 57 3.26 -11.01 22.68
CA SER A 57 3.55 -12.13 23.61
C SER A 57 4.84 -12.89 23.30
N ARG A 58 5.62 -12.48 22.32
CA ARG A 58 6.92 -13.11 22.01
C ARG A 58 7.94 -12.84 23.12
N GLU A 59 8.72 -13.83 23.45
CA GLU A 59 9.73 -13.75 24.53
C GLU A 59 10.75 -12.61 24.32
N ASN A 60 11.06 -12.31 23.09
CA ASN A 60 12.03 -11.26 22.72
C ASN A 60 11.34 -10.01 22.16
N PHE A 61 10.10 -9.73 22.54
CA PHE A 61 9.41 -8.52 22.15
C PHE A 61 10.13 -7.29 22.71
N VAL A 62 10.39 -6.31 21.88
CA VAL A 62 11.05 -5.05 22.25
C VAL A 62 10.05 -3.93 22.17
N GLU A 63 9.82 -3.20 23.26
CA GLU A 63 8.95 -2.04 23.32
C GLU A 63 9.56 -0.84 22.57
N TYR A 64 8.73 0.09 22.11
CA TYR A 64 9.16 1.25 21.32
C TYR A 64 10.20 2.10 22.07
N GLU A 65 10.02 2.29 23.37
CA GLU A 65 10.87 3.07 24.26
C GLU A 65 12.27 2.44 24.47
N GLU A 66 12.40 1.13 24.23
CA GLU A 66 13.68 0.41 24.32
C GLU A 66 14.50 0.52 23.02
N LEU A 67 13.87 0.95 21.92
CA LEU A 67 14.53 1.08 20.63
C LEU A 67 15.40 2.34 20.59
N PRO A 68 16.65 2.25 20.10
CA PRO A 68 17.47 3.44 19.89
C PRO A 68 16.83 4.38 18.88
N THR A 69 16.72 5.67 19.22
CA THR A 69 16.10 6.69 18.34
C THR A 69 16.73 6.70 16.95
N ILE A 70 18.05 6.55 16.86
CA ILE A 70 18.76 6.49 15.58
C ILE A 70 18.30 5.30 14.70
N TYR A 71 17.93 4.19 15.32
CA TYR A 71 17.40 3.03 14.60
C TYR A 71 15.99 3.33 14.05
N ILE A 72 15.12 3.92 14.87
CA ILE A 72 13.78 4.34 14.47
C ILE A 72 13.87 5.30 13.28
N ASP A 73 14.66 6.35 13.39
CA ASP A 73 14.87 7.37 12.35
C ASP A 73 15.43 6.75 11.06
N ALA A 74 16.37 5.82 11.17
CA ALA A 74 16.95 5.14 10.02
C ALA A 74 15.90 4.30 9.27
N VAL A 75 15.13 3.48 9.99
CA VAL A 75 14.07 2.65 9.39
C VAL A 75 13.01 3.51 8.72
N ILE A 76 12.48 4.53 9.41
CA ILE A 76 11.49 5.45 8.84
C ILE A 76 12.03 6.17 7.61
N SER A 77 13.29 6.62 7.65
CA SER A 77 13.91 7.33 6.53
C SER A 77 14.09 6.48 5.28
N VAL A 78 14.30 5.18 5.44
CA VAL A 78 14.54 4.25 4.35
C VAL A 78 13.25 3.64 3.83
N GLU A 79 12.41 3.14 4.74
CA GLU A 79 11.22 2.34 4.39
C GLU A 79 9.98 3.20 4.16
N ASP A 80 9.79 4.26 4.97
CA ASP A 80 8.54 5.01 4.97
C ASP A 80 8.72 6.43 5.52
N LYS A 81 9.32 7.31 4.71
CA LYS A 81 9.67 8.69 5.10
C LYS A 81 8.50 9.52 5.66
N ARG A 82 7.28 9.13 5.38
CA ARG A 82 6.08 9.85 5.79
C ARG A 82 5.23 9.05 6.76
N PHE A 83 5.82 8.08 7.43
CA PHE A 83 5.16 7.15 8.36
C PHE A 83 4.18 7.86 9.30
N GLU A 84 4.59 8.95 9.93
CA GLU A 84 3.78 9.73 10.88
C GLU A 84 2.61 10.50 10.24
N SER A 85 2.59 10.65 8.90
CA SER A 85 1.68 11.57 8.22
C SER A 85 0.60 10.90 7.37
N HIS A 86 0.56 9.57 7.30
CA HIS A 86 -0.47 8.83 6.56
C HIS A 86 -1.19 7.80 7.45
N CYS A 87 -2.31 7.27 6.96
CA CYS A 87 -3.13 6.27 7.64
C CYS A 87 -3.01 4.90 6.95
N GLY A 88 -1.82 4.30 6.98
CA GLY A 88 -1.53 2.97 6.42
C GLY A 88 -1.13 2.96 4.95
N VAL A 89 -1.45 4.00 4.18
CA VAL A 89 -1.11 4.12 2.75
C VAL A 89 -0.58 5.51 2.44
N ASP A 90 0.59 5.59 1.84
CA ASP A 90 1.15 6.85 1.34
C ASP A 90 0.95 7.00 -0.18
N PHE A 91 -0.13 7.67 -0.57
CA PHE A 91 -0.43 7.93 -1.99
C PHE A 91 0.61 8.83 -2.68
N ILE A 92 1.33 9.68 -1.91
CA ILE A 92 2.40 10.53 -2.46
C ILE A 92 3.63 9.68 -2.76
N ALA A 93 4.00 8.75 -1.85
CA ALA A 93 5.08 7.80 -2.10
C ALA A 93 4.77 6.89 -3.29
N ILE A 94 3.54 6.37 -3.39
CA ILE A 94 3.10 5.59 -4.55
C ILE A 94 3.24 6.39 -5.85
N GLY A 95 2.76 7.64 -5.87
CA GLY A 95 2.87 8.51 -7.04
C GLY A 95 4.32 8.80 -7.43
N ARG A 96 5.19 9.01 -6.45
CA ARG A 96 6.64 9.21 -6.66
C ARG A 96 7.30 7.95 -7.20
N ALA A 97 7.02 6.79 -6.62
CA ALA A 97 7.57 5.51 -7.07
C ALA A 97 7.17 5.23 -8.53
N VAL A 98 5.88 5.35 -8.87
CA VAL A 98 5.40 5.19 -10.26
C VAL A 98 6.11 6.14 -11.21
N TRP A 99 6.29 7.42 -10.83
CA TRP A 99 6.99 8.39 -11.66
C TRP A 99 8.46 8.03 -11.88
N ASN A 100 9.17 7.58 -10.84
CA ASN A 100 10.58 7.19 -10.91
C ASN A 100 10.76 5.90 -11.71
N ASP A 101 9.87 4.92 -11.55
CA ASP A 101 9.87 3.67 -12.31
C ASP A 101 9.65 3.92 -13.82
N ILE A 102 8.71 4.81 -14.18
CA ILE A 102 8.48 5.22 -15.57
C ILE A 102 9.74 5.90 -16.14
N LYS A 103 10.37 6.80 -15.39
CA LYS A 103 11.59 7.49 -15.84
C LYS A 103 12.76 6.54 -16.03
N ALA A 104 12.91 5.59 -15.12
CA ALA A 104 13.99 4.60 -15.16
C ALA A 104 13.72 3.44 -16.12
N MET A 105 12.49 3.31 -16.63
CA MET A 105 11.97 2.14 -17.38
C MET A 105 12.25 0.81 -16.66
N SER A 106 12.26 0.83 -15.32
CA SER A 106 12.52 -0.30 -14.44
C SER A 106 11.95 -0.04 -13.05
N PHE A 107 11.70 -1.10 -12.29
CA PHE A 107 11.26 -0.98 -10.88
C PHE A 107 12.44 -0.60 -10.00
N VAL A 108 12.56 0.68 -9.67
CA VAL A 108 13.68 1.23 -8.89
C VAL A 108 13.29 1.69 -7.49
N GLU A 109 12.00 1.95 -7.25
CA GLU A 109 11.52 2.46 -5.97
C GLU A 109 10.27 1.71 -5.47
N GLY A 110 10.26 1.35 -4.19
CA GLY A 110 9.09 0.81 -3.50
C GLY A 110 8.19 1.91 -2.96
N GLY A 111 6.87 1.78 -3.15
CA GLY A 111 5.88 2.69 -2.58
C GLY A 111 5.04 2.06 -1.47
N SER A 112 5.50 0.97 -0.84
CA SER A 112 4.79 0.32 0.26
C SER A 112 5.19 0.93 1.60
N THR A 113 4.21 1.18 2.47
CA THR A 113 4.44 1.68 3.82
C THR A 113 4.88 0.57 4.79
N ILE A 114 5.42 0.94 5.94
CA ILE A 114 5.70 0.02 7.06
C ILE A 114 4.44 -0.78 7.41
N THR A 115 3.29 -0.12 7.54
CA THR A 115 2.02 -0.76 7.86
C THR A 115 1.57 -1.78 6.80
N GLN A 116 1.79 -1.48 5.51
CA GLN A 116 1.52 -2.44 4.43
C GLN A 116 2.48 -3.63 4.45
N GLN A 117 3.73 -3.44 4.90
CA GLN A 117 4.68 -4.54 5.04
C GLN A 117 4.26 -5.50 6.17
N ILE A 118 3.77 -4.98 7.30
CA ILE A 118 3.19 -5.80 8.37
C ILE A 118 1.99 -6.59 7.83
N ALA A 119 1.03 -5.91 7.18
CA ALA A 119 -0.14 -6.55 6.59
C ALA A 119 0.27 -7.70 5.66
N LYS A 120 1.22 -7.45 4.76
CA LYS A 120 1.75 -8.47 3.84
C LYS A 120 2.34 -9.67 4.59
N ASN A 121 3.17 -9.43 5.58
CA ASN A 121 3.93 -10.49 6.26
C ASN A 121 3.07 -11.33 7.22
N GLN A 122 2.04 -10.72 7.83
CA GLN A 122 1.20 -11.39 8.82
C GLN A 122 -0.02 -12.10 8.20
N TYR A 123 -0.53 -11.62 7.06
CA TYR A 123 -1.80 -12.09 6.52
C TYR A 123 -1.69 -12.74 5.13
N TYR A 124 -0.63 -12.48 4.35
CA TYR A 124 -0.60 -12.87 2.96
C TYR A 124 0.67 -13.65 2.57
N THR A 125 0.55 -14.44 1.50
CA THR A 125 1.69 -15.13 0.90
C THR A 125 2.55 -14.16 0.08
N GLN A 126 3.77 -14.57 -0.27
CA GLN A 126 4.70 -13.74 -1.06
C GLN A 126 4.35 -13.68 -2.57
N GLU A 127 3.26 -14.32 -3.01
CA GLU A 127 2.84 -14.29 -4.41
C GLU A 127 2.54 -12.85 -4.87
N LYS A 128 3.10 -12.47 -6.02
CA LYS A 128 2.90 -11.14 -6.60
C LYS A 128 1.58 -11.10 -7.38
N LYS A 129 0.47 -10.79 -6.68
CA LYS A 129 -0.88 -10.64 -7.26
C LYS A 129 -1.43 -9.24 -6.98
N LEU A 130 -2.17 -8.66 -7.92
CA LEU A 130 -2.77 -7.33 -7.74
C LEU A 130 -3.83 -7.35 -6.62
N GLU A 131 -4.67 -8.38 -6.57
CA GLU A 131 -5.67 -8.54 -5.50
C GLU A 131 -5.04 -8.54 -4.11
N ARG A 132 -3.87 -9.18 -3.94
CA ARG A 132 -3.12 -9.15 -2.69
C ARG A 132 -2.68 -7.74 -2.33
N LYS A 133 -2.25 -6.93 -3.31
CA LYS A 133 -1.84 -5.55 -3.05
C LYS A 133 -3.00 -4.67 -2.58
N PHE A 134 -4.20 -4.89 -3.12
CA PHE A 134 -5.41 -4.24 -2.59
C PHE A 134 -5.77 -4.75 -1.19
N ALA A 135 -5.63 -6.05 -0.93
CA ALA A 135 -5.88 -6.61 0.40
C ALA A 135 -4.91 -6.03 1.45
N GLU A 136 -3.62 -5.88 1.13
CA GLU A 136 -2.63 -5.20 1.98
C GLU A 136 -3.06 -3.77 2.33
N ILE A 137 -3.58 -3.02 1.36
CA ILE A 137 -4.09 -1.65 1.56
C ILE A 137 -5.22 -1.64 2.58
N PHE A 138 -6.23 -2.50 2.42
CA PHE A 138 -7.36 -2.56 3.34
C PHE A 138 -6.94 -3.00 4.74
N THR A 139 -6.07 -4.00 4.84
CA THR A 139 -5.54 -4.47 6.13
C THR A 139 -4.69 -3.40 6.80
N ALA A 140 -3.86 -2.66 6.06
CA ALA A 140 -3.05 -1.58 6.61
C ALA A 140 -3.92 -0.44 7.16
N ILE A 141 -4.97 -0.05 6.44
CA ILE A 141 -5.92 0.98 6.91
C ILE A 141 -6.65 0.51 8.18
N GLU A 142 -7.00 -0.77 8.26
CA GLU A 142 -7.65 -1.32 9.46
C GLU A 142 -6.69 -1.38 10.64
N LEU A 143 -5.44 -1.77 10.43
CA LEU A 143 -4.40 -1.81 11.45
C LEU A 143 -4.14 -0.41 12.03
N GLU A 144 -4.09 0.64 11.21
CA GLU A 144 -3.92 2.03 11.66
C GLU A 144 -5.11 2.60 12.45
N LYS A 145 -6.28 1.99 12.35
CA LYS A 145 -7.41 2.35 13.21
C LYS A 145 -7.30 1.68 14.59
N TYR A 146 -6.61 0.57 14.64
CA TYR A 146 -6.49 -0.24 15.86
C TYR A 146 -5.25 0.09 16.69
N CYS A 147 -4.11 0.41 16.03
CA CYS A 147 -2.83 0.66 16.66
C CYS A 147 -2.36 2.10 16.41
N SER A 148 -1.66 2.67 17.38
CA SER A 148 -0.87 3.89 17.24
C SER A 148 0.36 3.68 16.35
N LYS A 149 1.01 4.75 15.92
CA LYS A 149 2.24 4.67 15.12
C LYS A 149 3.37 3.97 15.85
N GLN A 150 3.50 4.19 17.15
CA GLN A 150 4.49 3.51 17.98
C GLN A 150 4.22 2.00 18.02
N GLU A 151 3.00 1.59 18.32
CA GLU A 151 2.62 0.18 18.30
C GLU A 151 2.81 -0.46 16.92
N ILE A 152 2.50 0.24 15.82
CA ILE A 152 2.77 -0.25 14.46
C ILE A 152 4.26 -0.44 14.24
N PHE A 153 5.10 0.48 14.71
CA PHE A 153 6.55 0.35 14.59
C PHE A 153 7.08 -0.84 15.40
N GLU A 154 6.57 -1.05 16.64
CA GLU A 154 6.86 -2.25 17.44
C GLU A 154 6.52 -3.54 16.69
N LEU A 155 5.31 -3.61 16.11
CA LEU A 155 4.88 -4.78 15.33
C LEU A 155 5.76 -5.01 14.10
N TYR A 156 6.35 -3.97 13.56
CA TYR A 156 7.22 -4.05 12.39
C TYR A 156 8.61 -4.62 12.73
N VAL A 157 9.16 -4.25 13.87
CA VAL A 157 10.52 -4.67 14.28
C VAL A 157 10.57 -6.01 14.99
N ASN A 158 9.44 -6.48 15.51
CA ASN A 158 9.26 -7.74 16.21
C ASN A 158 8.65 -8.84 15.33
#